data_604c5d1acd392bbc98ec04e565cffc75
#
_entry.id   604c5d1acd392bbc98ec04e565cffc75
#
_cell.length_a   1.000
_cell.length_b   1.000
_cell.length_c   1.000
_cell.angle_alpha   90.00
_cell.angle_beta   90.00
_cell.angle_gamma   90.00
#
_symmetry.space_group_name_H-M   'P 1'
#
loop_
_entity.id
_entity.type
_entity.pdbx_description
1 polymer ?
#
loop_
_entity_poly.entity_id
_entity_poly.type
_entity_poly.pdbx_seq_one_letter_code
_entity_poly.pdbx_strand_id
1 'polypeptide(L)'
;MSGLRVVVVGLGFGSSFVPIYQKHPAVASVGICDANPERLAAAAIRFSVESVYATLDDVLADASVDAVHLLTPVPFHFVQTMAVLGAGKHCACAVPMATELDHLHQIVEARRQAGKVYMMMETAVYTREFLYAQDLHARGALGNLTFLRGTYFQDLEGEYPAYWRGSPPMHYITHAIGPLLALAGRGATKVCCMGSGRLRPDIQVPGRNEFPLQTAIFRLRDSDIAAEVTRSWFQTARPYTEAFSVYGDAMGFEWQQIEDEEPAVYTLDPLQPGRWGRHVSIDRSPVPFRPDLLPPSLSEFADGGHGGSHPHLVHEFISAIVEGRPSRVDATIAADWTAPGICAHESSLRDGDPVVIPAF
;
A
#
# COMPACT_ATOMS: atom_id res chain seq x y z
N MET A 1 -1.34 -4.31 -31.41
CA MET A 1 -1.79 -5.30 -30.41
C MET A 1 -3.19 -4.88 -29.97
N SER A 2 -4.12 -5.81 -29.83
CA SER A 2 -5.41 -5.51 -29.20
C SER A 2 -5.13 -5.09 -27.76
N GLY A 3 -5.71 -3.96 -27.30
CA GLY A 3 -5.53 -3.50 -25.91
C GLY A 3 -6.08 -4.51 -24.91
N LEU A 4 -5.67 -4.36 -23.64
CA LEU A 4 -6.05 -5.26 -22.54
C LEU A 4 -7.52 -5.09 -22.14
N ARG A 5 -8.16 -6.18 -21.73
CA ARG A 5 -9.49 -6.19 -21.10
C ARG A 5 -9.32 -6.39 -19.60
N VAL A 6 -9.69 -5.37 -18.84
CA VAL A 6 -9.49 -5.32 -17.37
C VAL A 6 -10.85 -5.35 -16.68
N VAL A 7 -10.97 -6.13 -15.60
CA VAL A 7 -12.18 -6.12 -14.76
C VAL A 7 -11.82 -5.63 -13.35
N VAL A 8 -12.56 -4.62 -12.87
CA VAL A 8 -12.49 -4.12 -11.50
C VAL A 8 -13.52 -4.85 -10.64
N VAL A 9 -13.05 -5.53 -9.58
CA VAL A 9 -13.86 -6.34 -8.67
C VAL A 9 -13.93 -5.70 -7.29
N GLY A 10 -15.15 -5.36 -6.85
CA GLY A 10 -15.39 -4.61 -5.61
C GLY A 10 -15.46 -3.10 -5.86
N LEU A 11 -16.68 -2.57 -6.01
CA LEU A 11 -16.95 -1.20 -6.46
C LEU A 11 -17.16 -0.18 -5.34
N GLY A 12 -17.01 -0.56 -4.07
CA GLY A 12 -17.00 0.39 -2.97
C GLY A 12 -15.87 1.41 -3.17
N PHE A 13 -14.66 1.02 -2.86
CA PHE A 13 -13.45 1.81 -3.13
C PHE A 13 -13.05 1.74 -4.62
N GLY A 14 -13.24 0.58 -5.26
CA GLY A 14 -12.76 0.29 -6.62
C GLY A 14 -13.38 1.14 -7.71
N SER A 15 -14.55 1.75 -7.48
CA SER A 15 -15.19 2.62 -8.48
C SER A 15 -14.30 3.79 -8.94
N SER A 16 -13.38 4.26 -8.08
CA SER A 16 -12.44 5.34 -8.41
C SER A 16 -11.40 4.96 -9.46
N PHE A 17 -11.13 3.67 -9.66
CA PHE A 17 -10.16 3.18 -10.65
C PHE A 17 -10.76 2.98 -12.05
N VAL A 18 -12.09 2.81 -12.13
CA VAL A 18 -12.77 2.53 -13.40
C VAL A 18 -12.46 3.58 -14.49
N PRO A 19 -12.64 4.90 -14.24
CA PRO A 19 -12.36 5.92 -15.28
C PRO A 19 -10.87 5.98 -15.65
N ILE A 20 -9.96 5.65 -14.72
CA ILE A 20 -8.52 5.65 -14.99
C ILE A 20 -8.17 4.51 -15.97
N TYR A 21 -8.70 3.29 -15.76
CA TYR A 21 -8.54 2.20 -16.71
C TYR A 21 -9.17 2.52 -18.07
N GLN A 22 -10.34 3.15 -18.09
CA GLN A 22 -11.01 3.54 -19.34
C GLN A 22 -10.19 4.53 -20.18
N LYS A 23 -9.37 5.36 -19.54
CA LYS A 23 -8.50 6.36 -20.21
C LYS A 23 -7.11 5.85 -20.50
N HIS A 24 -6.73 4.69 -19.98
CA HIS A 24 -5.38 4.17 -20.20
C HIS A 24 -5.20 3.68 -21.65
N PRO A 25 -4.15 4.14 -22.39
CA PRO A 25 -4.03 3.90 -23.84
C PRO A 25 -3.87 2.43 -24.23
N ALA A 26 -3.40 1.57 -23.31
CA ALA A 26 -3.23 0.14 -23.55
C ALA A 26 -4.44 -0.72 -23.08
N VAL A 27 -5.52 -0.10 -22.58
CA VAL A 27 -6.75 -0.79 -22.17
C VAL A 27 -7.79 -0.64 -23.26
N ALA A 28 -8.29 -1.75 -23.79
CA ALA A 28 -9.32 -1.78 -24.83
C ALA A 28 -10.74 -1.70 -24.25
N SER A 29 -10.97 -2.33 -23.10
CA SER A 29 -12.26 -2.28 -22.42
C SER A 29 -12.12 -2.54 -20.92
N VAL A 30 -13.09 -2.02 -20.16
CA VAL A 30 -13.19 -2.20 -18.72
C VAL A 30 -14.50 -2.89 -18.41
N GLY A 31 -14.43 -3.97 -17.62
CA GLY A 31 -15.58 -4.61 -17.00
C GLY A 31 -15.63 -4.30 -15.50
N ILE A 32 -16.76 -4.48 -14.89
CA ILE A 32 -16.99 -4.27 -13.47
C ILE A 32 -17.69 -5.46 -12.83
N CYS A 33 -17.33 -5.75 -11.56
CA CYS A 33 -17.93 -6.83 -10.78
C CYS A 33 -18.16 -6.37 -9.33
N ASP A 34 -19.35 -6.58 -8.82
CA ASP A 34 -19.68 -6.38 -7.40
C ASP A 34 -20.81 -7.31 -6.98
N ALA A 35 -20.72 -7.88 -5.77
CA ALA A 35 -21.75 -8.75 -5.20
C ALA A 35 -23.04 -7.99 -4.82
N ASN A 36 -22.97 -6.65 -4.69
CA ASN A 36 -24.15 -5.81 -4.46
C ASN A 36 -24.74 -5.38 -5.82
N PRO A 37 -25.94 -5.89 -6.20
CA PRO A 37 -26.53 -5.62 -7.50
C PRO A 37 -26.90 -4.14 -7.72
N GLU A 38 -27.28 -3.42 -6.66
CA GLU A 38 -27.61 -2.00 -6.77
C GLU A 38 -26.36 -1.16 -7.05
N ARG A 39 -25.25 -1.45 -6.34
CA ARG A 39 -23.95 -0.79 -6.57
C ARG A 39 -23.43 -1.09 -7.96
N LEU A 40 -23.56 -2.35 -8.40
CA LEU A 40 -23.16 -2.79 -9.73
C LEU A 40 -23.92 -2.05 -10.83
N ALA A 41 -25.25 -1.99 -10.72
CA ALA A 41 -26.11 -1.30 -11.68
C ALA A 41 -25.82 0.22 -11.71
N ALA A 42 -25.67 0.86 -10.54
CA ALA A 42 -25.35 2.27 -10.46
C ALA A 42 -23.99 2.60 -11.09
N ALA A 43 -22.98 1.75 -10.87
CA ALA A 43 -21.66 1.91 -11.46
C ALA A 43 -21.66 1.69 -12.99
N ALA A 44 -22.42 0.71 -13.48
CA ALA A 44 -22.57 0.45 -14.91
C ALA A 44 -23.11 1.68 -15.66
N ILE A 45 -24.14 2.32 -15.09
CA ILE A 45 -24.71 3.55 -15.64
C ILE A 45 -23.71 4.71 -15.53
N ARG A 46 -23.15 4.93 -14.32
CA ARG A 46 -22.25 6.05 -14.07
C ARG A 46 -21.03 6.08 -14.98
N PHE A 47 -20.45 4.92 -15.25
CA PHE A 47 -19.23 4.80 -16.03
C PHE A 47 -19.46 4.31 -17.47
N SER A 48 -20.73 4.11 -17.87
CA SER A 48 -21.09 3.59 -19.20
C SER A 48 -20.37 2.27 -19.52
N VAL A 49 -20.35 1.33 -18.55
CA VAL A 49 -19.70 0.02 -18.70
C VAL A 49 -20.74 -1.01 -19.10
N GLU A 50 -20.49 -1.71 -20.23
CA GLU A 50 -21.37 -2.76 -20.76
C GLU A 50 -21.06 -4.15 -20.18
N SER A 51 -19.77 -4.41 -19.88
CA SER A 51 -19.31 -5.70 -19.34
C SER A 51 -19.50 -5.74 -17.82
N VAL A 52 -20.59 -6.34 -17.37
CA VAL A 52 -20.98 -6.42 -15.95
C VAL A 52 -21.02 -7.88 -15.49
N TYR A 53 -20.45 -8.16 -14.33
CA TYR A 53 -20.37 -9.49 -13.75
C TYR A 53 -20.92 -9.48 -12.32
N ALA A 54 -21.77 -10.48 -12.00
CA ALA A 54 -22.34 -10.61 -10.66
C ALA A 54 -21.36 -11.24 -9.67
N THR A 55 -20.47 -12.12 -10.15
CA THR A 55 -19.52 -12.87 -9.33
C THR A 55 -18.12 -12.85 -9.92
N LEU A 56 -17.10 -13.11 -9.08
CA LEU A 56 -15.73 -13.31 -9.55
C LEU A 56 -15.64 -14.54 -10.48
N ASP A 57 -16.40 -15.60 -10.21
CA ASP A 57 -16.39 -16.82 -11.05
C ASP A 57 -16.83 -16.51 -12.49
N ASP A 58 -17.80 -15.61 -12.68
CA ASP A 58 -18.22 -15.16 -14.01
C ASP A 58 -17.07 -14.43 -14.73
N VAL A 59 -16.32 -13.60 -14.00
CA VAL A 59 -15.12 -12.90 -14.53
C VAL A 59 -14.05 -13.91 -14.94
N LEU A 60 -13.82 -14.92 -14.11
CA LEU A 60 -12.78 -15.94 -14.36
C LEU A 60 -13.14 -16.85 -15.52
N ALA A 61 -14.42 -17.15 -15.71
CA ALA A 61 -14.93 -17.95 -16.82
C ALA A 61 -14.84 -17.24 -18.18
N ASP A 62 -14.83 -15.89 -18.20
CA ASP A 62 -14.69 -15.14 -19.44
C ASP A 62 -13.22 -15.16 -19.94
N ALA A 63 -12.98 -15.97 -20.98
CA ALA A 63 -11.67 -16.12 -21.59
C ALA A 63 -11.13 -14.82 -22.23
N SER A 64 -11.96 -13.83 -22.46
CA SER A 64 -11.56 -12.55 -23.04
C SER A 64 -10.97 -11.56 -22.02
N VAL A 65 -11.13 -11.83 -20.72
CA VAL A 65 -10.55 -11.00 -19.65
C VAL A 65 -9.07 -11.32 -19.46
N ASP A 66 -8.22 -10.31 -19.58
CA ASP A 66 -6.76 -10.44 -19.44
C ASP A 66 -6.31 -10.22 -18.00
N ALA A 67 -6.93 -9.25 -17.30
CA ALA A 67 -6.48 -8.80 -15.99
C ALA A 67 -7.65 -8.47 -15.06
N VAL A 68 -7.46 -8.72 -13.77
CA VAL A 68 -8.42 -8.48 -12.71
C VAL A 68 -7.81 -7.60 -11.64
N HIS A 69 -8.53 -6.55 -11.23
CA HIS A 69 -8.17 -5.71 -10.08
C HIS A 69 -9.13 -5.98 -8.92
N LEU A 70 -8.61 -6.63 -7.87
CA LEU A 70 -9.34 -7.01 -6.66
C LEU A 70 -9.31 -5.86 -5.64
N LEU A 71 -10.47 -5.29 -5.34
CA LEU A 71 -10.69 -4.22 -4.36
C LEU A 71 -11.78 -4.64 -3.36
N THR A 72 -11.80 -5.92 -3.07
CA THR A 72 -12.73 -6.57 -2.15
C THR A 72 -12.25 -6.44 -0.69
N PRO A 73 -13.05 -6.83 0.31
CA PRO A 73 -12.61 -6.87 1.70
C PRO A 73 -11.40 -7.78 1.93
N VAL A 74 -10.48 -7.35 2.80
CA VAL A 74 -9.21 -8.03 3.13
C VAL A 74 -9.32 -9.56 3.33
N PRO A 75 -10.34 -10.10 4.04
CA PRO A 75 -10.46 -11.55 4.23
C PRO A 75 -10.57 -12.37 2.93
N PHE A 76 -10.91 -11.73 1.81
CA PHE A 76 -11.05 -12.41 0.52
C PHE A 76 -9.81 -12.32 -0.37
N HIS A 77 -8.85 -11.45 -0.06
CA HIS A 77 -7.69 -11.18 -0.93
C HIS A 77 -6.94 -12.45 -1.32
N PHE A 78 -6.61 -13.31 -0.34
CA PHE A 78 -5.88 -14.55 -0.59
C PHE A 78 -6.63 -15.47 -1.56
N VAL A 79 -7.85 -15.86 -1.20
CA VAL A 79 -8.61 -16.85 -2.00
C VAL A 79 -8.94 -16.34 -3.39
N GLN A 80 -9.23 -15.05 -3.53
CA GLN A 80 -9.52 -14.43 -4.82
C GLN A 80 -8.27 -14.27 -5.67
N THR A 81 -7.13 -13.89 -5.09
CA THR A 81 -5.83 -13.84 -5.78
C THR A 81 -5.45 -15.21 -6.33
N MET A 82 -5.58 -16.25 -5.51
CA MET A 82 -5.30 -17.63 -5.93
C MET A 82 -6.22 -18.06 -7.10
N ALA A 83 -7.49 -17.71 -7.06
CA ALA A 83 -8.45 -18.00 -8.12
C ALA A 83 -8.10 -17.25 -9.43
N VAL A 84 -7.76 -15.95 -9.34
CA VAL A 84 -7.36 -15.15 -10.52
C VAL A 84 -6.10 -15.70 -11.17
N LEU A 85 -5.06 -15.98 -10.40
CA LEU A 85 -3.80 -16.55 -10.91
C LEU A 85 -4.02 -17.95 -11.47
N GLY A 86 -4.82 -18.80 -10.79
CA GLY A 86 -5.19 -20.13 -11.25
C GLY A 86 -5.99 -20.13 -12.56
N ALA A 87 -6.77 -19.09 -12.84
CA ALA A 87 -7.45 -18.89 -14.11
C ALA A 87 -6.52 -18.32 -15.22
N GLY A 88 -5.23 -18.16 -14.94
CA GLY A 88 -4.25 -17.66 -15.90
C GLY A 88 -4.41 -16.17 -16.25
N LYS A 89 -4.96 -15.35 -15.35
CA LYS A 89 -5.16 -13.92 -15.54
C LYS A 89 -4.16 -13.11 -14.71
N HIS A 90 -3.82 -11.89 -15.18
CA HIS A 90 -3.03 -10.94 -14.39
C HIS A 90 -3.85 -10.42 -13.21
N CYS A 91 -3.21 -10.21 -12.06
CA CYS A 91 -3.87 -9.87 -10.81
C CYS A 91 -3.28 -8.60 -10.18
N ALA A 92 -4.08 -7.55 -10.06
CA ALA A 92 -3.85 -6.47 -9.12
C ALA A 92 -4.71 -6.71 -7.87
N CYS A 93 -4.15 -6.54 -6.67
CA CYS A 93 -4.87 -6.75 -5.43
C CYS A 93 -4.64 -5.57 -4.48
N ALA A 94 -5.71 -5.07 -3.85
CA ALA A 94 -5.59 -4.09 -2.79
C ALA A 94 -4.78 -4.64 -1.60
N VAL A 95 -4.36 -3.77 -0.73
CA VAL A 95 -3.54 -4.09 0.45
C VAL A 95 -4.39 -4.57 1.64
N PRO A 96 -3.79 -5.37 2.51
CA PRO A 96 -2.56 -6.16 2.34
C PRO A 96 -2.82 -7.36 1.42
N MET A 97 -1.77 -7.96 0.89
CA MET A 97 -1.96 -9.11 -0.01
C MET A 97 -2.61 -10.32 0.67
N ALA A 98 -2.36 -10.51 1.96
CA ALA A 98 -2.98 -11.51 2.84
C ALA A 98 -2.71 -11.17 4.30
N THR A 99 -3.21 -12.01 5.24
CA THR A 99 -3.06 -11.81 6.70
C THR A 99 -2.40 -12.99 7.43
N GLU A 100 -1.88 -13.97 6.68
CA GLU A 100 -1.19 -15.15 7.19
C GLU A 100 0.09 -15.41 6.38
N LEU A 101 1.19 -15.80 7.05
CA LEU A 101 2.49 -16.01 6.39
C LEU A 101 2.43 -17.11 5.32
N ASP A 102 1.73 -18.19 5.59
CA ASP A 102 1.58 -19.29 4.64
C ASP A 102 0.86 -18.85 3.35
N HIS A 103 -0.11 -17.94 3.47
CA HIS A 103 -0.81 -17.36 2.32
C HIS A 103 0.13 -16.53 1.45
N LEU A 104 1.11 -15.81 2.04
CA LEU A 104 2.10 -15.05 1.30
C LEU A 104 2.96 -15.98 0.43
N HIS A 105 3.48 -17.08 1.01
CA HIS A 105 4.24 -18.08 0.27
C HIS A 105 3.43 -18.71 -0.87
N GLN A 106 2.15 -19.04 -0.61
CA GLN A 106 1.28 -19.61 -1.62
C GLN A 106 1.01 -18.64 -2.79
N ILE A 107 0.80 -17.35 -2.53
CA ILE A 107 0.60 -16.35 -3.60
C ILE A 107 1.88 -16.19 -4.43
N VAL A 108 3.05 -16.09 -3.79
CA VAL A 108 4.34 -15.98 -4.50
C VAL A 108 4.55 -17.18 -5.42
N GLU A 109 4.30 -18.39 -4.93
CA GLU A 109 4.43 -19.60 -5.73
C GLU A 109 3.38 -19.69 -6.85
N ALA A 110 2.11 -19.37 -6.57
CA ALA A 110 1.05 -19.35 -7.58
C ALA A 110 1.34 -18.34 -8.70
N ARG A 111 1.85 -17.16 -8.37
CA ARG A 111 2.30 -16.17 -9.36
C ARG A 111 3.42 -16.73 -10.23
N ARG A 112 4.41 -17.39 -9.63
CA ARG A 112 5.53 -18.02 -10.35
C ARG A 112 5.03 -19.06 -11.33
N GLN A 113 4.11 -19.93 -10.90
CA GLN A 113 3.52 -20.99 -11.75
C GLN A 113 2.65 -20.43 -12.86
N ALA A 114 1.82 -19.43 -12.56
CA ALA A 114 0.94 -18.81 -13.56
C ALA A 114 1.70 -18.01 -14.64
N GLY A 115 2.91 -17.55 -14.35
CA GLY A 115 3.68 -16.68 -15.24
C GLY A 115 2.98 -15.34 -15.53
N LYS A 116 2.05 -14.92 -14.67
CA LYS A 116 1.28 -13.69 -14.82
C LYS A 116 1.85 -12.56 -13.95
N VAL A 117 1.54 -11.33 -14.30
CA VAL A 117 1.83 -10.18 -13.43
C VAL A 117 0.89 -10.23 -12.24
N TYR A 118 1.45 -10.13 -11.05
CA TYR A 118 0.77 -9.78 -9.81
C TYR A 118 1.29 -8.41 -9.36
N MET A 119 0.41 -7.58 -8.82
CA MET A 119 0.78 -6.31 -8.19
C MET A 119 -0.08 -6.08 -6.95
N MET A 120 0.54 -5.87 -5.79
CA MET A 120 -0.14 -5.28 -4.66
C MET A 120 -0.25 -3.77 -4.86
N MET A 121 -1.47 -3.25 -4.80
CA MET A 121 -1.80 -1.86 -5.11
C MET A 121 -1.55 -0.96 -3.89
N GLU A 122 -0.29 -0.87 -3.49
CA GLU A 122 0.14 -0.03 -2.37
C GLU A 122 0.17 1.45 -2.78
N THR A 123 -0.80 2.20 -2.33
CA THR A 123 -0.98 3.63 -2.65
C THR A 123 0.16 4.50 -2.15
N ALA A 124 0.67 4.20 -0.94
CA ALA A 124 1.64 5.06 -0.25
C ALA A 124 2.97 5.23 -0.99
N VAL A 125 3.34 4.27 -1.88
CA VAL A 125 4.57 4.36 -2.69
C VAL A 125 4.37 5.03 -4.06
N TYR A 126 3.21 5.63 -4.26
CA TYR A 126 2.89 6.40 -5.47
C TYR A 126 2.28 7.77 -5.16
N THR A 127 2.21 8.17 -3.89
CA THR A 127 1.82 9.52 -3.50
C THR A 127 2.87 10.55 -3.95
N ARG A 128 2.46 11.81 -4.12
CA ARG A 128 3.39 12.89 -4.48
C ARG A 128 4.55 13.00 -3.50
N GLU A 129 4.29 12.81 -2.23
CA GLU A 129 5.26 12.87 -1.13
C GLU A 129 6.30 11.76 -1.25
N PHE A 130 5.84 10.53 -1.54
CA PHE A 130 6.77 9.41 -1.74
C PHE A 130 7.63 9.59 -2.99
N LEU A 131 7.03 9.96 -4.11
CA LEU A 131 7.75 10.19 -5.37
C LEU A 131 8.79 11.30 -5.21
N TYR A 132 8.49 12.33 -4.42
CA TYR A 132 9.45 13.38 -4.09
C TYR A 132 10.59 12.87 -3.20
N ALA A 133 10.29 12.15 -2.12
CA ALA A 133 11.32 11.57 -1.25
C ALA A 133 12.21 10.55 -2.00
N GLN A 134 11.61 9.77 -2.90
CA GLN A 134 12.32 8.85 -3.79
C GLN A 134 13.29 9.59 -4.73
N ASP A 135 12.88 10.73 -5.29
CA ASP A 135 13.75 11.57 -6.12
C ASP A 135 14.91 12.16 -5.30
N LEU A 136 14.65 12.65 -4.08
CA LEU A 136 15.71 13.09 -3.16
C LEU A 136 16.72 11.96 -2.88
N HIS A 137 16.23 10.75 -2.63
CA HIS A 137 17.08 9.59 -2.38
C HIS A 137 17.89 9.19 -3.61
N ALA A 138 17.24 9.11 -4.77
CA ALA A 138 17.86 8.73 -6.05
C ALA A 138 18.99 9.70 -6.46
N ARG A 139 18.85 11.00 -6.13
CA ARG A 139 19.89 12.02 -6.35
C ARG A 139 21.00 12.00 -5.29
N GLY A 140 20.91 11.14 -4.29
CA GLY A 140 21.85 11.10 -3.16
C GLY A 140 21.71 12.27 -2.19
N ALA A 141 20.65 13.08 -2.28
CA ALA A 141 20.47 14.28 -1.46
C ALA A 141 20.27 13.94 0.03
N LEU A 142 19.63 12.81 0.33
CA LEU A 142 19.47 12.35 1.72
C LEU A 142 20.81 11.95 2.38
N GLY A 143 21.83 11.62 1.57
CA GLY A 143 23.06 11.01 2.08
C GLY A 143 22.83 9.54 2.47
N ASN A 144 23.52 9.06 3.52
CA ASN A 144 23.31 7.73 4.06
C ASN A 144 22.08 7.72 4.97
N LEU A 145 21.14 6.83 4.70
CA LEU A 145 19.95 6.69 5.55
C LEU A 145 20.35 6.20 6.94
N THR A 146 19.78 6.80 7.98
CA THR A 146 20.08 6.49 9.39
C THR A 146 18.86 5.99 10.15
N PHE A 147 17.65 6.49 9.85
CA PHE A 147 16.41 6.11 10.52
C PHE A 147 15.20 6.34 9.63
N LEU A 148 14.21 5.47 9.76
CA LEU A 148 12.95 5.51 9.03
C LEU A 148 11.77 5.41 9.99
N ARG A 149 10.71 6.18 9.75
CA ARG A 149 9.49 6.13 10.57
C ARG A 149 8.26 6.13 9.69
N GLY A 150 7.30 5.25 10.01
CA GLY A 150 5.98 5.22 9.39
C GLY A 150 4.88 5.35 10.44
N THR A 151 3.84 6.09 10.13
CA THR A 151 2.67 6.23 10.99
C THR A 151 1.40 6.09 10.18
N TYR A 152 0.42 5.36 10.75
CA TYR A 152 -0.88 5.29 10.14
C TYR A 152 -1.94 5.31 11.25
N PHE A 153 -2.60 6.45 11.37
CA PHE A 153 -3.68 6.66 12.33
C PHE A 153 -5.01 6.73 11.59
N GLN A 154 -5.96 5.97 12.08
CA GLN A 154 -7.32 5.93 11.55
C GLN A 154 -8.28 5.60 12.68
N ASP A 155 -9.46 6.17 12.65
CA ASP A 155 -10.58 5.77 13.51
C ASP A 155 -11.60 5.01 12.65
N LEU A 156 -11.79 3.73 12.97
CA LEU A 156 -12.72 2.84 12.28
C LEU A 156 -14.06 2.69 13.05
N GLU A 157 -14.33 3.57 14.00
CA GLU A 157 -15.65 3.64 14.63
C GLU A 157 -16.67 4.24 13.66
N GLY A 158 -17.94 3.87 13.81
CA GLY A 158 -19.02 4.33 12.96
C GLY A 158 -19.37 3.37 11.82
N GLU A 159 -19.44 3.86 10.60
CA GLU A 159 -19.97 3.11 9.43
C GLU A 159 -18.97 2.15 8.76
N TYR A 160 -17.79 1.97 9.32
CA TYR A 160 -16.83 1.02 8.76
C TYR A 160 -17.34 -0.43 8.85
N PRO A 161 -17.02 -1.26 7.83
CA PRO A 161 -17.43 -2.66 7.83
C PRO A 161 -16.99 -3.43 9.06
N ALA A 162 -17.89 -4.26 9.61
CA ALA A 162 -17.68 -4.96 10.87
C ALA A 162 -16.46 -5.91 10.89
N TYR A 163 -15.96 -6.34 9.72
CA TYR A 163 -14.78 -7.23 9.66
C TYR A 163 -13.49 -6.57 10.18
N TRP A 164 -13.45 -5.25 10.27
CA TRP A 164 -12.33 -4.54 10.89
C TRP A 164 -12.25 -4.73 12.41
N ARG A 165 -13.40 -4.98 13.05
CA ARG A 165 -13.44 -5.25 14.49
C ARG A 165 -12.68 -6.54 14.78
N GLY A 166 -11.72 -6.47 15.71
CA GLY A 166 -10.86 -7.60 16.05
C GLY A 166 -9.72 -7.87 15.06
N SER A 167 -9.58 -7.09 13.98
CA SER A 167 -8.40 -7.14 13.12
C SER A 167 -7.22 -6.48 13.84
N PRO A 168 -6.02 -7.08 13.82
CA PRO A 168 -4.83 -6.45 14.37
C PRO A 168 -4.43 -5.20 13.59
N PRO A 169 -4.11 -4.06 14.25
CA PRO A 169 -3.61 -2.88 13.55
C PRO A 169 -2.41 -3.18 12.65
N MET A 170 -1.45 -3.97 13.14
CA MET A 170 -0.25 -4.31 12.39
C MET A 170 -0.51 -5.15 11.12
N HIS A 171 -1.63 -5.86 10.99
CA HIS A 171 -1.93 -6.57 9.74
C HIS A 171 -2.20 -5.62 8.55
N TYR A 172 -2.34 -4.32 8.80
CA TYR A 172 -2.61 -3.32 7.75
C TYR A 172 -1.60 -2.17 7.81
N ILE A 173 -0.30 -2.49 7.87
CA ILE A 173 0.77 -1.49 7.96
C ILE A 173 1.48 -1.24 6.63
N THR A 174 1.07 -1.86 5.55
CA THR A 174 1.78 -1.73 4.27
C THR A 174 1.89 -0.27 3.81
N HIS A 175 0.89 0.55 4.07
CA HIS A 175 0.94 2.01 3.82
C HIS A 175 2.01 2.75 4.64
N ALA A 176 2.32 2.27 5.84
CA ALA A 176 3.33 2.89 6.69
C ALA A 176 4.74 2.30 6.49
N ILE A 177 4.84 0.97 6.32
CA ILE A 177 6.13 0.29 6.17
C ILE A 177 6.60 0.23 4.71
N GLY A 178 5.68 0.14 3.74
CA GLY A 178 6.00 0.05 2.32
C GLY A 178 6.92 1.17 1.83
N PRO A 179 6.61 2.46 2.10
CA PRO A 179 7.50 3.57 1.77
C PRO A 179 8.90 3.44 2.36
N LEU A 180 9.01 2.94 3.60
CA LEU A 180 10.30 2.79 4.30
C LEU A 180 11.16 1.72 3.64
N LEU A 181 10.56 0.55 3.37
CA LEU A 181 11.26 -0.58 2.73
C LEU A 181 11.58 -0.27 1.26
N ALA A 182 10.70 0.45 0.56
CA ALA A 182 10.94 0.91 -0.80
C ALA A 182 12.12 1.89 -0.89
N LEU A 183 12.20 2.88 0.00
CA LEU A 183 13.32 3.82 0.05
C LEU A 183 14.62 3.13 0.48
N ALA A 184 14.56 2.22 1.45
CA ALA A 184 15.73 1.47 1.88
C ALA A 184 16.20 0.44 0.83
N GLY A 185 15.32 0.04 -0.11
CA GLY A 185 15.60 -1.04 -1.07
C GLY A 185 15.81 -2.41 -0.42
N ARG A 186 15.23 -2.64 0.77
CA ARG A 186 15.49 -3.82 1.61
C ARG A 186 14.24 -4.25 2.37
N GLY A 187 14.06 -5.57 2.54
CA GLY A 187 13.07 -6.13 3.44
C GLY A 187 13.46 -6.01 4.93
N ALA A 188 12.53 -6.31 5.82
CA ALA A 188 12.80 -6.42 7.26
C ALA A 188 13.14 -7.87 7.63
N THR A 189 13.94 -8.06 8.71
CA THR A 189 14.38 -9.40 9.16
C THR A 189 13.91 -9.75 10.56
N LYS A 190 13.63 -8.74 11.38
CA LYS A 190 13.22 -8.92 12.78
C LYS A 190 12.38 -7.75 13.24
N VAL A 191 11.43 -8.02 14.14
CA VAL A 191 10.57 -7.01 14.75
C VAL A 191 10.41 -7.23 16.25
N CYS A 192 10.31 -6.13 17.00
CA CYS A 192 9.79 -6.04 18.35
C CYS A 192 8.58 -5.11 18.30
N CYS A 193 7.42 -5.54 18.82
CA CYS A 193 6.18 -4.79 18.79
C CYS A 193 5.44 -4.83 20.11
N MET A 194 4.90 -3.69 20.53
CA MET A 194 4.06 -3.58 21.71
C MET A 194 2.63 -3.20 21.31
N GLY A 195 1.65 -3.88 21.91
CA GLY A 195 0.28 -3.39 21.92
C GLY A 195 0.13 -2.27 22.95
N SER A 196 -0.65 -1.25 22.62
CA SER A 196 -0.88 -0.10 23.50
C SER A 196 -2.37 0.12 23.75
N GLY A 197 -2.74 0.26 25.00
CA GLY A 197 -4.13 0.39 25.44
C GLY A 197 -4.91 -0.91 25.35
N ARG A 198 -6.22 -0.81 25.61
CA ARG A 198 -7.19 -1.90 25.48
C ARG A 198 -8.44 -1.38 24.75
N LEU A 199 -8.96 -2.16 23.84
CA LEU A 199 -10.24 -1.85 23.21
C LEU A 199 -11.36 -1.83 24.26
N ARG A 200 -12.28 -0.89 24.10
CA ARG A 200 -13.48 -0.84 24.95
C ARG A 200 -14.33 -2.11 24.74
N PRO A 201 -15.06 -2.56 25.79
CA PRO A 201 -15.86 -3.79 25.70
C PRO A 201 -16.87 -3.83 24.54
N ASP A 202 -17.41 -2.68 24.15
CA ASP A 202 -18.42 -2.54 23.08
C ASP A 202 -17.88 -2.77 21.66
N ILE A 203 -16.54 -2.66 21.48
CA ILE A 203 -15.88 -2.89 20.19
C ILE A 203 -14.94 -4.10 20.19
N GLN A 204 -14.74 -4.74 21.34
CA GLN A 204 -13.98 -5.98 21.44
C GLN A 204 -14.68 -7.14 20.72
N VAL A 205 -13.88 -8.01 20.13
CA VAL A 205 -14.33 -9.29 19.59
C VAL A 205 -13.63 -10.40 20.37
N PRO A 206 -14.34 -11.26 21.12
CA PRO A 206 -13.72 -12.30 21.93
C PRO A 206 -12.76 -13.20 21.13
N GLY A 207 -11.56 -13.43 21.67
CA GLY A 207 -10.53 -14.25 21.03
C GLY A 207 -9.84 -13.60 19.81
N ARG A 208 -10.04 -12.29 19.61
CA ARG A 208 -9.40 -11.51 18.57
C ARG A 208 -8.45 -10.47 19.18
N ASN A 209 -7.88 -9.62 18.33
CA ASN A 209 -7.02 -8.52 18.77
C ASN A 209 -7.70 -7.62 19.80
N GLU A 210 -6.96 -7.29 20.87
CA GLU A 210 -7.44 -6.45 21.97
C GLU A 210 -6.83 -5.04 21.99
N PHE A 211 -5.89 -4.75 21.09
CA PHE A 211 -5.17 -3.49 21.09
C PHE A 211 -5.78 -2.49 20.11
N PRO A 212 -6.13 -1.27 20.54
CA PRO A 212 -6.52 -0.20 19.63
C PRO A 212 -5.35 0.31 18.78
N LEU A 213 -4.13 0.21 19.31
CA LEU A 213 -2.89 0.69 18.69
C LEU A 213 -1.76 -0.31 18.94
N GLN A 214 -0.87 -0.43 17.96
CA GLN A 214 0.39 -1.18 18.09
C GLN A 214 1.53 -0.31 17.55
N THR A 215 2.73 -0.44 18.18
CA THR A 215 3.96 0.24 17.73
C THR A 215 5.10 -0.77 17.69
N ALA A 216 5.91 -0.70 16.63
CA ALA A 216 6.93 -1.69 16.32
C ALA A 216 8.23 -1.06 15.86
N ILE A 217 9.35 -1.72 16.15
CA ILE A 217 10.68 -1.42 15.63
C ILE A 217 11.18 -2.62 14.85
N PHE A 218 11.59 -2.35 13.61
CA PHE A 218 12.07 -3.34 12.64
C PHE A 218 13.58 -3.18 12.41
N ARG A 219 14.28 -4.30 12.27
CA ARG A 219 15.63 -4.35 11.71
C ARG A 219 15.55 -4.67 10.22
N LEU A 220 16.19 -3.86 9.39
CA LEU A 220 16.25 -4.11 7.96
C LEU A 220 17.31 -5.15 7.61
N ARG A 221 17.11 -5.85 6.49
CA ARG A 221 17.99 -6.91 5.98
C ARG A 221 19.34 -6.31 5.57
N ASP A 222 20.44 -6.94 5.99
CA ASP A 222 21.81 -6.53 5.66
C ASP A 222 22.07 -5.03 5.88
N SER A 223 21.55 -4.50 7.01
CA SER A 223 21.60 -3.07 7.31
C SER A 223 21.55 -2.81 8.81
N ASP A 224 22.19 -1.73 9.22
CA ASP A 224 22.12 -1.20 10.59
C ASP A 224 20.93 -0.26 10.80
N ILE A 225 20.19 0.07 9.74
CA ILE A 225 19.03 0.96 9.80
C ILE A 225 17.90 0.28 10.59
N ALA A 226 17.31 1.03 11.51
CA ALA A 226 16.06 0.67 12.16
C ALA A 226 14.89 1.44 11.51
N ALA A 227 13.73 0.80 11.46
CA ALA A 227 12.48 1.44 11.06
C ALA A 227 11.46 1.31 12.20
N GLU A 228 10.76 2.42 12.49
CA GLU A 228 9.66 2.47 13.45
C GLU A 228 8.33 2.53 12.70
N VAL A 229 7.32 1.77 13.14
CA VAL A 229 5.96 1.88 12.60
C VAL A 229 4.95 1.89 13.74
N THR A 230 4.03 2.85 13.70
CA THR A 230 2.89 2.93 14.62
C THR A 230 1.59 2.91 13.83
N ARG A 231 0.64 2.06 14.25
CA ARG A 231 -0.68 1.91 13.62
C ARG A 231 -1.79 1.91 14.65
N SER A 232 -2.85 2.71 14.44
CA SER A 232 -4.09 2.67 15.22
C SER A 232 -5.31 2.38 14.35
N TRP A 233 -6.29 1.68 14.95
CA TRP A 233 -7.61 1.43 14.38
C TRP A 233 -8.74 2.16 15.10
N PHE A 234 -8.59 2.38 16.41
CA PHE A 234 -9.66 2.83 17.30
C PHE A 234 -9.10 3.66 18.45
N GLN A 235 -9.95 4.45 19.08
CA GLN A 235 -9.67 5.11 20.36
C GLN A 235 -8.42 6.01 20.36
N THR A 236 -8.00 6.50 19.22
CA THR A 236 -6.85 7.40 19.12
C THR A 236 -7.32 8.74 18.55
N ALA A 237 -7.31 9.77 19.40
CA ALA A 237 -7.76 11.13 19.03
C ALA A 237 -6.75 11.80 18.09
N ARG A 238 -6.71 11.34 16.86
CA ARG A 238 -5.86 11.82 15.78
C ARG A 238 -6.65 11.80 14.47
N PRO A 239 -6.63 12.85 13.66
CA PRO A 239 -7.17 12.82 12.29
C PRO A 239 -6.50 11.69 11.49
N TYR A 240 -7.15 11.27 10.41
CA TYR A 240 -6.55 10.35 9.46
C TYR A 240 -5.13 10.80 9.11
N THR A 241 -4.18 9.89 9.23
CA THR A 241 -2.78 10.17 8.92
C THR A 241 -2.15 8.91 8.35
N GLU A 242 -1.67 9.01 7.14
CA GLU A 242 -0.87 7.99 6.46
C GLU A 242 0.43 8.68 6.07
N ALA A 243 1.48 8.49 6.87
CA ALA A 243 2.67 9.31 6.78
C ALA A 243 3.94 8.50 6.99
N PHE A 244 5.03 8.96 6.39
CA PHE A 244 6.37 8.46 6.66
C PHE A 244 7.35 9.61 6.85
N SER A 245 8.47 9.30 7.50
CA SER A 245 9.63 10.17 7.61
C SER A 245 10.90 9.38 7.30
N VAL A 246 11.83 10.01 6.62
CA VAL A 246 13.14 9.43 6.31
C VAL A 246 14.25 10.40 6.71
N TYR A 247 15.24 9.88 7.42
CA TYR A 247 16.36 10.68 7.91
C TYR A 247 17.67 10.09 7.38
N GLY A 248 18.42 10.95 6.71
CA GLY A 248 19.79 10.69 6.29
C GLY A 248 20.79 11.60 7.02
N ASP A 249 22.08 11.40 6.74
CA ASP A 249 23.15 12.18 7.35
C ASP A 249 23.38 13.57 6.70
N ALA A 250 22.67 13.85 5.59
CA ALA A 250 22.69 15.13 4.89
C ALA A 250 21.32 15.82 4.91
N MET A 251 20.25 15.10 4.61
CA MET A 251 18.89 15.63 4.60
C MET A 251 17.91 14.67 5.28
N GLY A 252 16.80 15.24 5.75
CA GLY A 252 15.63 14.50 6.22
C GLY A 252 14.37 14.96 5.51
N PHE A 253 13.40 14.07 5.38
CA PHE A 253 12.07 14.36 4.88
C PHE A 253 11.05 13.90 5.91
N GLU A 254 10.10 14.76 6.26
CA GLU A 254 8.93 14.44 7.08
C GLU A 254 7.66 14.77 6.31
N TRP A 255 6.79 13.77 6.19
CA TRP A 255 5.43 13.99 5.71
C TRP A 255 4.68 14.95 6.64
N GLN A 256 3.77 15.74 6.09
CA GLN A 256 2.98 16.68 6.86
C GLN A 256 2.25 15.99 8.03
N GLN A 257 2.26 16.65 9.18
CA GLN A 257 1.61 16.14 10.39
C GLN A 257 0.16 16.61 10.53
N ILE A 258 -0.21 17.66 9.86
CA ILE A 258 -1.57 18.26 9.83
C ILE A 258 -2.02 18.25 8.37
N GLU A 259 -3.26 17.84 8.16
CA GLU A 259 -3.92 17.93 6.85
C GLU A 259 -3.84 19.38 6.35
N ASP A 260 -3.67 19.58 5.06
CA ASP A 260 -3.48 20.90 4.42
C ASP A 260 -2.11 21.59 4.65
N GLU A 261 -1.19 21.00 5.41
CA GLU A 261 0.20 21.44 5.43
C GLU A 261 1.03 20.78 4.33
N GLU A 262 2.21 21.35 4.07
CA GLU A 262 3.20 20.72 3.20
C GLU A 262 4.23 19.92 4.01
N PRO A 263 4.85 18.87 3.42
CA PRO A 263 5.96 18.16 4.02
C PRO A 263 7.11 19.08 4.39
N ALA A 264 7.95 18.66 5.32
CA ALA A 264 9.15 19.37 5.69
C ALA A 264 10.41 18.65 5.19
N VAL A 265 11.28 19.38 4.53
CA VAL A 265 12.63 18.92 4.15
C VAL A 265 13.64 19.63 5.03
N TYR A 266 14.45 18.85 5.72
CA TYR A 266 15.52 19.33 6.59
C TYR A 266 16.87 19.15 5.89
N THR A 267 17.68 20.19 5.86
CA THR A 267 19.06 20.13 5.31
C THR A 267 20.05 20.48 6.38
N LEU A 268 21.05 19.61 6.59
CA LEU A 268 22.15 19.85 7.51
C LEU A 268 23.23 20.69 6.84
N ASP A 269 23.50 21.87 7.39
CA ASP A 269 24.61 22.71 6.93
C ASP A 269 25.98 22.06 7.21
N PRO A 270 27.00 22.40 6.44
CA PRO A 270 28.38 21.98 6.75
C PRO A 270 28.81 22.37 8.16
N LEU A 271 29.64 21.55 8.78
CA LEU A 271 30.25 21.86 10.09
C LEU A 271 31.01 23.18 10.02
N GLN A 272 30.75 24.06 10.98
CA GLN A 272 31.50 25.32 11.13
C GLN A 272 32.39 25.27 12.38
N PRO A 273 33.65 25.67 12.30
CA PRO A 273 34.54 25.74 13.46
C PRO A 273 33.96 26.60 14.58
N GLY A 274 34.06 26.12 15.83
CA GLY A 274 33.63 26.86 17.01
C GLY A 274 32.12 26.88 17.28
N ARG A 275 31.33 26.18 16.51
CA ARG A 275 29.87 25.98 16.75
C ARG A 275 29.57 24.60 17.35
N TRP A 276 28.61 24.58 18.27
CA TRP A 276 28.03 23.36 18.81
C TRP A 276 26.91 22.88 17.86
N GLY A 277 27.11 21.76 17.19
CA GLY A 277 26.20 21.21 16.24
C GLY A 277 26.18 21.93 14.88
N ARG A 278 25.43 21.35 13.94
CA ARG A 278 25.17 21.94 12.62
C ARG A 278 23.84 22.72 12.64
N HIS A 279 23.79 23.79 11.89
CA HIS A 279 22.50 24.43 11.60
C HIS A 279 21.66 23.52 10.70
N VAL A 280 20.35 23.56 10.89
CA VAL A 280 19.38 22.82 10.07
C VAL A 280 18.46 23.84 9.40
N SER A 281 18.47 23.90 8.10
CA SER A 281 17.48 24.65 7.32
C SER A 281 16.25 23.81 7.09
N ILE A 282 15.09 24.46 7.01
CA ILE A 282 13.78 23.80 6.81
C ILE A 282 13.13 24.38 5.57
N ASP A 283 12.78 23.53 4.62
CA ASP A 283 11.98 23.88 3.44
C ASP A 283 10.61 23.21 3.54
N ARG A 284 9.55 23.99 3.35
CA ARG A 284 8.14 23.57 3.30
C ARG A 284 7.49 23.98 1.98
N SER A 285 8.26 24.01 0.92
CA SER A 285 7.75 24.28 -0.41
C SER A 285 6.76 23.19 -0.86
N PRO A 286 5.70 23.55 -1.58
CA PRO A 286 4.75 22.58 -2.08
C PRO A 286 5.39 21.47 -2.90
N VAL A 287 5.07 20.23 -2.56
CA VAL A 287 5.51 19.06 -3.32
C VAL A 287 4.55 18.82 -4.49
N PRO A 288 5.02 18.90 -5.74
CA PRO A 288 4.14 18.78 -6.89
C PRO A 288 3.67 17.35 -7.12
N PHE A 289 2.47 17.19 -7.66
CA PHE A 289 2.06 15.95 -8.31
C PHE A 289 2.94 15.67 -9.55
N ARG A 290 2.99 14.42 -9.98
CA ARG A 290 3.89 13.97 -11.03
C ARG A 290 3.16 13.48 -12.30
N PRO A 291 2.38 14.36 -12.98
CA PRO A 291 1.75 14.01 -14.26
C PRO A 291 2.76 13.67 -15.36
N ASP A 292 4.00 14.13 -15.22
CA ASP A 292 5.12 13.83 -16.11
C ASP A 292 5.49 12.33 -16.15
N LEU A 293 5.13 11.57 -15.13
CA LEU A 293 5.33 10.12 -15.05
C LEU A 293 4.15 9.31 -15.63
N LEU A 294 3.14 9.97 -16.16
CA LEU A 294 1.92 9.35 -16.66
C LEU A 294 1.76 9.56 -18.18
N PRO A 295 1.06 8.65 -18.88
CA PRO A 295 0.60 8.94 -20.22
C PRO A 295 -0.27 10.22 -20.24
N PRO A 296 -0.23 11.03 -21.31
CA PRO A 296 -1.01 12.27 -21.39
C PRO A 296 -2.51 12.09 -21.09
N SER A 297 -3.09 10.94 -21.47
CA SER A 297 -4.50 10.61 -21.22
C SER A 297 -4.84 10.38 -19.75
N LEU A 298 -3.84 10.19 -18.88
CA LEU A 298 -4.01 10.01 -17.43
C LEU A 298 -3.64 11.26 -16.63
N SER A 299 -3.11 12.30 -17.25
CA SER A 299 -2.65 13.51 -16.55
C SER A 299 -3.76 14.23 -15.79
N GLU A 300 -5.01 14.13 -16.25
CA GLU A 300 -6.19 14.69 -15.57
C GLU A 300 -6.51 14.03 -14.21
N PHE A 301 -5.95 12.84 -13.94
CA PHE A 301 -6.12 12.12 -12.68
C PHE A 301 -4.91 12.26 -11.73
N ALA A 302 -3.89 13.05 -12.09
CA ALA A 302 -2.61 13.07 -11.35
C ALA A 302 -2.72 13.51 -9.89
N ASP A 303 -3.79 14.23 -9.53
CA ASP A 303 -4.13 14.63 -8.15
C ASP A 303 -5.21 13.73 -7.50
N GLY A 304 -5.69 12.72 -8.23
CA GLY A 304 -6.80 11.85 -7.82
C GLY A 304 -6.39 10.76 -6.83
N GLY A 305 -7.24 10.54 -5.82
CA GLY A 305 -7.18 9.44 -4.84
C GLY A 305 -5.85 9.32 -4.09
N HIS A 306 -5.87 9.14 -2.79
CA HIS A 306 -4.68 8.92 -1.94
C HIS A 306 -3.40 9.65 -2.43
N GLY A 307 -3.39 10.98 -2.37
CA GLY A 307 -2.21 11.78 -2.72
C GLY A 307 -1.72 11.66 -4.17
N GLY A 308 -2.63 11.39 -5.14
CA GLY A 308 -2.31 11.27 -6.55
C GLY A 308 -1.87 9.87 -7.00
N SER A 309 -1.97 8.86 -6.15
CA SER A 309 -1.40 7.52 -6.40
C SER A 309 -2.17 6.67 -7.41
N HIS A 310 -3.50 6.82 -7.52
CA HIS A 310 -4.33 5.90 -8.30
C HIS A 310 -3.93 5.78 -9.79
N PRO A 311 -3.68 6.87 -10.54
CA PRO A 311 -3.28 6.74 -11.94
C PRO A 311 -1.89 6.11 -12.10
N HIS A 312 -0.97 6.34 -11.16
CA HIS A 312 0.35 5.72 -11.17
C HIS A 312 0.27 4.20 -10.93
N LEU A 313 -0.59 3.76 -10.00
CA LEU A 313 -0.84 2.34 -9.76
C LEU A 313 -1.39 1.63 -10.99
N VAL A 314 -2.43 2.23 -11.63
CA VAL A 314 -3.01 1.68 -12.85
C VAL A 314 -1.96 1.64 -13.96
N HIS A 315 -1.20 2.72 -14.14
CA HIS A 315 -0.18 2.79 -15.20
C HIS A 315 0.92 1.75 -14.98
N GLU A 316 1.43 1.58 -13.76
CA GLU A 316 2.44 0.57 -13.45
C GLU A 316 1.94 -0.85 -13.71
N PHE A 317 0.73 -1.18 -13.25
CA PHE A 317 0.15 -2.51 -13.47
C PHE A 317 0.01 -2.84 -14.95
N ILE A 318 -0.58 -1.93 -15.72
CA ILE A 318 -0.78 -2.12 -17.16
C ILE A 318 0.56 -2.17 -17.91
N SER A 319 1.49 -1.26 -17.58
CA SER A 319 2.83 -1.24 -18.20
C SER A 319 3.60 -2.54 -17.93
N ALA A 320 3.56 -3.05 -16.71
CA ALA A 320 4.19 -4.33 -16.38
C ALA A 320 3.65 -5.49 -17.24
N ILE A 321 2.34 -5.50 -17.51
CA ILE A 321 1.73 -6.52 -18.39
C ILE A 321 2.19 -6.35 -19.83
N VAL A 322 2.10 -5.12 -20.36
CA VAL A 322 2.43 -4.82 -21.77
C VAL A 322 3.92 -5.06 -22.07
N GLU A 323 4.78 -4.70 -21.12
CA GLU A 323 6.24 -4.84 -21.23
C GLU A 323 6.73 -6.25 -20.88
N GLY A 324 5.87 -7.12 -20.32
CA GLY A 324 6.23 -8.48 -19.93
C GLY A 324 7.24 -8.55 -18.78
N ARG A 325 7.21 -7.58 -17.87
CA ARG A 325 8.10 -7.49 -16.71
C ARG A 325 7.34 -7.67 -15.39
N PRO A 326 8.04 -7.94 -14.28
CA PRO A 326 7.44 -7.82 -12.96
C PRO A 326 6.94 -6.38 -12.70
N SER A 327 5.86 -6.23 -11.92
CA SER A 327 5.45 -4.94 -11.38
C SER A 327 6.41 -4.50 -10.26
N ARG A 328 6.43 -3.20 -9.95
CA ARG A 328 7.29 -2.66 -8.88
C ARG A 328 6.95 -3.19 -7.48
N VAL A 329 5.70 -3.58 -7.26
CA VAL A 329 5.24 -4.24 -6.03
C VAL A 329 4.69 -5.61 -6.41
N ASP A 330 5.57 -6.45 -6.95
CA ASP A 330 5.24 -7.81 -7.35
C ASP A 330 4.96 -8.71 -6.12
N ALA A 331 4.66 -9.99 -6.35
CA ALA A 331 4.29 -10.89 -5.27
C ALA A 331 5.38 -11.04 -4.20
N THR A 332 6.66 -11.04 -4.58
CA THR A 332 7.78 -11.15 -3.64
C THR A 332 7.92 -9.88 -2.79
N ILE A 333 7.91 -8.71 -3.43
CA ILE A 333 7.98 -7.42 -2.73
C ILE A 333 6.73 -7.21 -1.86
N ALA A 334 5.55 -7.58 -2.36
CA ALA A 334 4.31 -7.51 -1.60
C ALA A 334 4.35 -8.38 -0.33
N ALA A 335 4.92 -9.58 -0.43
CA ALA A 335 5.12 -10.47 0.71
C ALA A 335 6.16 -9.90 1.71
N ASP A 336 7.29 -9.39 1.22
CA ASP A 336 8.32 -8.71 2.05
C ASP A 336 7.74 -7.47 2.78
N TRP A 337 6.69 -6.82 2.25
CA TRP A 337 6.03 -5.67 2.91
C TRP A 337 4.86 -6.07 3.81
N THR A 338 4.23 -7.21 3.56
CA THR A 338 3.09 -7.69 4.35
C THR A 338 3.52 -8.50 5.57
N ALA A 339 4.53 -9.38 5.43
CA ALA A 339 5.03 -10.23 6.51
C ALA A 339 5.46 -9.46 7.77
N PRO A 340 6.11 -8.28 7.68
CA PRO A 340 6.45 -7.49 8.85
C PRO A 340 5.28 -7.20 9.76
N GLY A 341 4.10 -6.90 9.22
CA GLY A 341 2.90 -6.62 10.00
C GLY A 341 2.36 -7.83 10.73
N ILE A 342 2.36 -9.00 10.08
CA ILE A 342 1.94 -10.26 10.69
C ILE A 342 2.86 -10.61 11.85
N CYS A 343 4.19 -10.57 11.64
CA CYS A 343 5.19 -10.83 12.66
C CYS A 343 5.17 -9.79 13.79
N ALA A 344 4.86 -8.52 13.50
CA ALA A 344 4.72 -7.49 14.52
C ALA A 344 3.54 -7.78 15.45
N HIS A 345 2.40 -8.18 14.89
CA HIS A 345 1.27 -8.59 15.73
C HIS A 345 1.64 -9.79 16.62
N GLU A 346 2.32 -10.79 16.09
CA GLU A 346 2.80 -11.94 16.87
C GLU A 346 3.72 -11.51 18.03
N SER A 347 4.66 -10.59 17.77
CA SER A 347 5.52 -10.01 18.81
C SER A 347 4.71 -9.32 19.90
N SER A 348 3.68 -8.57 19.55
CA SER A 348 2.83 -7.85 20.51
C SER A 348 2.02 -8.78 21.43
N LEU A 349 1.70 -9.99 20.97
CA LEU A 349 1.06 -11.03 21.79
C LEU A 349 2.03 -11.70 22.76
N ARG A 350 3.33 -11.48 22.60
CA ARG A 350 4.44 -11.99 23.42
C ARG A 350 5.14 -10.87 24.17
N ASP A 351 4.44 -9.82 24.52
CA ASP A 351 4.94 -8.66 25.26
C ASP A 351 6.21 -8.03 24.66
N GLY A 352 6.28 -7.99 23.32
CA GLY A 352 7.39 -7.37 22.57
C GLY A 352 8.59 -8.28 22.31
N ASP A 353 8.50 -9.56 22.59
CA ASP A 353 9.56 -10.50 22.25
C ASP A 353 9.92 -10.41 20.75
N PRO A 354 11.22 -10.47 20.41
CA PRO A 354 11.66 -10.42 19.03
C PRO A 354 11.10 -11.57 18.19
N VAL A 355 10.48 -11.24 17.05
CA VAL A 355 10.03 -12.20 16.05
C VAL A 355 10.86 -12.05 14.78
N VAL A 356 11.33 -13.18 14.24
CA VAL A 356 12.03 -13.24 12.94
C VAL A 356 11.03 -13.15 11.82
N ILE A 357 11.32 -12.29 10.83
CA ILE A 357 10.50 -12.10 9.64
C ILE A 357 11.10 -12.95 8.51
N PRO A 358 10.30 -13.84 7.86
CA PRO A 358 10.79 -14.64 6.74
C PRO A 358 11.15 -13.76 5.54
N ALA A 359 11.98 -14.28 4.66
CA ALA A 359 12.26 -13.72 3.34
C ALA A 359 11.45 -14.45 2.27
N PHE A 360 11.14 -13.80 1.16
CA PHE A 360 10.34 -14.33 0.05
C PHE A 360 11.09 -14.29 -1.28
#